data_b66bea3812e483992596273e8de8fa02
#
_entry.id   b66bea3812e483992596273e8de8fa02
#
_cell.length_a   1.000
_cell.length_b   1.000
_cell.length_c   1.000
_cell.angle_alpha   90.00
_cell.angle_beta   90.00
_cell.angle_gamma   90.00
#
_symmetry.space_group_name_H-M   'P 1'
#
loop_
_entity.id
_entity.type
_entity.pdbx_description
1 polymer ?
#
loop_
_entity_poly.entity_id
_entity_poly.type
_entity_poly.pdbx_seq_one_letter_code
_entity_poly.pdbx_strand_id
1 'polypeptide(L)'
;MLLQFGGPHKRGANFANPSFTQIHPTCIPPGGIYQSKLTLMSESLRNDGRIWLPKKIDSKDDPENIPEHERDYFLERQYPKYGNLVPRDVASRRAREICEKGFGIGFGGKGVYLDLQDSIKKDGLKVIKAKYGNLLEMYERIVGEDPTKVPMKIYPAPHYTMGGLWVDYNLMSNIDGLFVLGEALSLIHISEPTRQHH
;
A
#
# COMPACT_ATOMS: atom_id res chain seq x y z
N MET A 1 13.30 -1.40 -12.37
CA MET A 1 12.99 -2.80 -12.05
C MET A 1 13.00 -3.73 -13.26
N LEU A 2 12.19 -3.52 -14.30
CA LEU A 2 12.20 -4.39 -15.50
C LEU A 2 13.56 -4.52 -16.22
N LEU A 3 14.44 -3.54 -16.11
CA LEU A 3 15.77 -3.56 -16.75
C LEU A 3 16.76 -4.55 -16.10
N GLN A 4 16.58 -4.89 -14.83
CA GLN A 4 17.48 -5.80 -14.10
C GLN A 4 17.28 -7.27 -14.48
N PHE A 5 16.05 -7.64 -14.88
CA PHE A 5 15.71 -9.03 -15.23
C PHE A 5 15.79 -9.31 -16.72
N GLY A 6 15.60 -8.31 -17.56
CA GLY A 6 15.49 -8.46 -19.01
C GLY A 6 16.77 -8.96 -19.68
N GLY A 7 17.93 -8.52 -19.21
CA GLY A 7 19.21 -8.94 -19.74
C GLY A 7 19.50 -10.43 -19.49
N PRO A 8 19.49 -10.89 -18.24
CA PRO A 8 19.65 -12.30 -17.91
C PRO A 8 18.59 -13.20 -18.55
N HIS A 9 17.32 -12.79 -18.51
CA HIS A 9 16.24 -13.59 -19.09
C HIS A 9 16.40 -13.80 -20.61
N LYS A 10 16.77 -12.77 -21.34
CA LYS A 10 17.08 -12.88 -22.78
C LYS A 10 18.22 -13.85 -23.08
N ARG A 11 19.07 -14.13 -22.08
CA ARG A 11 20.17 -15.10 -22.16
C ARG A 11 19.85 -16.46 -21.58
N GLY A 12 18.57 -16.71 -21.27
CA GLY A 12 18.09 -18.02 -20.82
C GLY A 12 17.92 -18.19 -19.31
N ALA A 13 18.08 -17.13 -18.51
CA ALA A 13 17.80 -17.22 -17.08
C ALA A 13 16.31 -17.41 -16.82
N ASN A 14 15.98 -18.37 -15.97
CA ASN A 14 14.61 -18.68 -15.58
C ASN A 14 14.04 -17.66 -14.60
N PHE A 15 12.73 -17.44 -14.69
CA PHE A 15 11.98 -16.71 -13.67
C PHE A 15 11.31 -17.64 -12.67
N ALA A 16 11.20 -17.18 -11.43
CA ALA A 16 10.35 -17.77 -10.40
C ALA A 16 9.27 -16.76 -10.02
N ASN A 17 8.03 -17.24 -9.95
CA ASN A 17 6.85 -16.49 -9.52
C ASN A 17 6.63 -15.12 -10.23
N PRO A 18 6.74 -15.03 -11.56
CA PRO A 18 6.73 -13.75 -12.28
C PRO A 18 5.39 -13.00 -12.21
N SER A 19 4.30 -13.70 -11.89
CA SER A 19 2.95 -13.15 -11.81
C SER A 19 2.57 -12.60 -10.43
N PHE A 20 3.40 -12.78 -9.42
CA PHE A 20 3.11 -12.28 -8.08
C PHE A 20 3.46 -10.80 -7.96
N THR A 21 2.42 -9.98 -7.87
CA THR A 21 2.56 -8.54 -7.63
C THR A 21 2.05 -8.18 -6.25
N GLN A 22 2.86 -7.50 -5.45
CA GLN A 22 2.44 -6.99 -4.16
C GLN A 22 1.68 -5.68 -4.35
N ILE A 23 0.49 -5.59 -3.76
CA ILE A 23 -0.30 -4.36 -3.69
C ILE A 23 -0.08 -3.71 -2.33
N HIS A 24 0.18 -2.40 -2.34
CA HIS A 24 0.36 -1.60 -1.12
C HIS A 24 -0.90 -0.77 -0.87
N PRO A 25 -1.53 -0.84 0.33
CA PRO A 25 -2.81 -0.19 0.59
C PRO A 25 -2.70 1.32 0.85
N THR A 26 -1.52 1.82 1.22
CA THR A 26 -1.30 3.19 1.68
C THR A 26 -0.45 4.01 0.71
N CYS A 27 -0.78 3.97 -0.57
CA CYS A 27 -0.13 4.84 -1.56
C CYS A 27 -0.84 6.19 -1.63
N ILE A 28 -0.12 7.26 -1.92
CA ILE A 28 -0.70 8.58 -2.21
C ILE A 28 -1.33 8.54 -3.60
N PRO A 29 -2.64 8.81 -3.75
CA PRO A 29 -3.28 8.82 -5.05
C PRO A 29 -2.72 9.95 -5.92
N PRO A 30 -2.69 9.77 -7.25
CA PRO A 30 -2.28 10.84 -8.15
C PRO A 30 -3.17 12.08 -7.96
N GLY A 31 -2.54 13.23 -7.80
CA GLY A 31 -3.23 14.53 -7.73
C GLY A 31 -3.67 15.07 -9.09
N GLY A 32 -3.38 14.33 -10.17
CA GLY A 32 -3.71 14.71 -11.53
C GLY A 32 -2.86 13.96 -12.55
N ILE A 33 -3.03 14.28 -13.83
CA ILE A 33 -2.34 13.63 -14.96
C ILE A 33 -0.82 13.88 -14.97
N TYR A 34 -0.35 14.89 -14.27
CA TYR A 34 1.07 15.29 -14.25
C TYR A 34 1.87 14.64 -13.12
N GLN A 35 1.24 13.92 -12.20
CA GLN A 35 1.96 13.20 -11.15
C GLN A 35 2.57 11.93 -11.73
N SER A 36 3.85 11.96 -11.98
CA SER A 36 4.59 10.89 -12.68
C SER A 36 5.04 9.74 -11.79
N LYS A 37 4.99 9.89 -10.46
CA LYS A 37 5.53 8.90 -9.53
C LYS A 37 4.49 8.44 -8.53
N LEU A 38 4.40 7.11 -8.38
CA LEU A 38 3.72 6.48 -7.27
C LEU A 38 4.53 6.73 -5.99
N THR A 39 3.89 7.26 -4.96
CA THR A 39 4.51 7.44 -3.65
C THR A 39 3.83 6.53 -2.64
N LEU A 40 4.64 5.69 -2.00
CA LEU A 40 4.19 4.77 -0.96
C LEU A 40 4.33 5.43 0.40
N MET A 41 3.29 5.31 1.23
CA MET A 41 3.33 5.69 2.63
C MET A 41 3.51 4.42 3.47
N SER A 42 4.18 4.54 4.61
CA SER A 42 4.35 3.40 5.51
C SER A 42 3.00 2.85 5.99
N GLU A 43 2.85 1.54 5.99
CA GLU A 43 1.66 0.87 6.55
C GLU A 43 1.50 1.08 8.06
N SER A 44 2.56 1.47 8.76
CA SER A 44 2.51 1.79 10.19
C SER A 44 1.49 2.89 10.52
N LEU A 45 1.15 3.75 9.56
CA LEU A 45 0.07 4.73 9.71
C LEU A 45 -1.29 4.08 10.05
N ARG A 46 -1.51 2.83 9.63
CA ARG A 46 -2.73 2.07 9.93
C ARG A 46 -2.83 1.65 11.40
N ASN A 47 -1.74 1.70 12.16
CA ASN A 47 -1.75 1.37 13.59
C ASN A 47 -2.50 2.43 14.40
N ASP A 48 -2.35 3.69 14.00
CA ASP A 48 -2.95 4.83 14.68
C ASP A 48 -4.02 5.53 13.82
N GLY A 49 -4.14 5.20 12.54
CA GLY A 49 -5.11 5.78 11.62
C GLY A 49 -6.31 4.86 11.36
N ARG A 50 -7.49 5.46 11.18
CA ARG A 50 -8.72 4.75 10.81
C ARG A 50 -9.04 4.95 9.34
N ILE A 51 -9.37 3.86 8.64
CA ILE A 51 -9.71 3.90 7.23
C ILE A 51 -11.22 3.94 7.07
N TRP A 52 -11.69 4.94 6.31
CA TRP A 52 -13.12 5.12 6.08
C TRP A 52 -13.44 5.75 4.73
N LEU A 53 -14.71 5.69 4.37
CA LEU A 53 -15.32 6.37 3.21
C LEU A 53 -16.64 7.00 3.60
N PRO A 54 -17.09 8.05 2.87
CA PRO A 54 -18.46 8.53 3.00
C PRO A 54 -19.47 7.44 2.64
N LYS A 55 -20.58 7.35 3.36
CA LYS A 55 -21.70 6.44 3.01
C LYS A 55 -22.46 6.91 1.76
N LYS A 56 -22.28 8.16 1.36
CA LYS A 56 -22.87 8.76 0.18
C LYS A 56 -21.96 8.54 -1.03
N ILE A 57 -22.53 8.03 -2.12
CA ILE A 57 -21.83 7.86 -3.40
C ILE A 57 -21.52 9.26 -3.98
N ASP A 58 -20.33 9.38 -4.58
CA ASP A 58 -19.85 10.63 -5.20
C ASP A 58 -19.89 11.84 -4.27
N SER A 59 -19.68 11.63 -2.96
CA SER A 59 -19.60 12.74 -2.02
C SER A 59 -18.47 13.69 -2.39
N LYS A 60 -18.82 14.97 -2.53
CA LYS A 60 -17.88 16.09 -2.74
C LYS A 60 -17.70 16.92 -1.48
N ASP A 61 -18.29 16.46 -0.37
CA ASP A 61 -18.21 17.15 0.90
C ASP A 61 -16.76 17.08 1.43
N ASP A 62 -16.31 18.16 2.04
CA ASP A 62 -15.02 18.17 2.72
C ASP A 62 -15.05 17.13 3.85
N PRO A 63 -14.02 16.29 3.99
CA PRO A 63 -14.01 15.20 4.96
C PRO A 63 -14.19 15.65 6.41
N GLU A 64 -13.81 16.89 6.71
CA GLU A 64 -13.99 17.50 8.04
C GLU A 64 -15.48 17.71 8.38
N ASN A 65 -16.30 17.96 7.35
CA ASN A 65 -17.73 18.25 7.49
C ASN A 65 -18.60 16.99 7.49
N ILE A 66 -18.03 15.81 7.19
CA ILE A 66 -18.74 14.54 7.21
C ILE A 66 -18.85 14.02 8.64
N PRO A 67 -20.07 13.95 9.21
CA PRO A 67 -20.25 13.48 10.58
C PRO A 67 -19.95 12.00 10.73
N GLU A 68 -19.58 11.58 11.92
CA GLU A 68 -19.16 10.19 12.23
C GLU A 68 -20.18 9.14 11.77
N HIS A 69 -21.47 9.39 11.93
CA HIS A 69 -22.53 8.45 11.53
C HIS A 69 -22.68 8.29 10.01
N GLU A 70 -22.12 9.20 9.21
CA GLU A 70 -22.08 9.14 7.74
C GLU A 70 -20.77 8.56 7.21
N ARG A 71 -19.82 8.18 8.09
CA ARG A 71 -18.58 7.51 7.74
C ARG A 71 -18.77 6.00 7.76
N ASP A 72 -18.30 5.30 6.74
CA ASP A 72 -18.21 3.83 6.71
C ASP A 72 -16.78 3.38 6.99
N TYR A 73 -16.54 2.90 8.18
CA TYR A 73 -15.30 2.24 8.58
C TYR A 73 -15.32 0.78 8.12
N PHE A 74 -15.29 0.58 6.82
CA PHE A 74 -15.59 -0.69 6.17
C PHE A 74 -14.69 -1.85 6.59
N LEU A 75 -13.42 -1.61 6.93
CA LEU A 75 -12.52 -2.65 7.44
C LEU A 75 -12.92 -3.08 8.86
N GLU A 76 -13.21 -2.12 9.73
CA GLU A 76 -13.65 -2.40 11.10
C GLU A 76 -15.00 -3.13 11.12
N ARG A 77 -15.93 -2.71 10.23
CA ARG A 77 -17.24 -3.34 10.09
C ARG A 77 -17.16 -4.76 9.55
N GLN A 78 -16.31 -5.02 8.55
CA GLN A 78 -16.18 -6.34 7.93
C GLN A 78 -15.28 -7.29 8.71
N TYR A 79 -14.30 -6.76 9.42
CA TYR A 79 -13.30 -7.53 10.16
C TYR A 79 -13.13 -7.02 11.60
N PRO A 80 -14.15 -7.15 12.48
CA PRO A 80 -14.13 -6.54 13.81
C PRO A 80 -12.93 -6.95 14.68
N LYS A 81 -12.38 -8.15 14.43
CA LYS A 81 -11.21 -8.67 15.18
C LYS A 81 -9.91 -7.96 14.83
N TYR A 82 -9.76 -7.53 13.59
CA TYR A 82 -8.51 -6.97 13.06
C TYR A 82 -8.63 -5.48 12.73
N GLY A 83 -9.82 -5.01 12.40
CA GLY A 83 -10.07 -3.61 12.01
C GLY A 83 -9.16 -3.16 10.87
N ASN A 84 -8.51 -2.03 11.07
CA ASN A 84 -7.57 -1.48 10.09
C ASN A 84 -6.27 -2.30 9.92
N LEU A 85 -6.00 -3.26 10.81
CA LEU A 85 -4.78 -4.08 10.82
C LEU A 85 -4.94 -5.40 10.07
N VAL A 86 -6.01 -5.58 9.30
CA VAL A 86 -6.12 -6.71 8.38
C VAL A 86 -4.92 -6.76 7.43
N PRO A 87 -4.53 -7.96 6.92
CA PRO A 87 -3.44 -8.11 5.96
C PRO A 87 -3.57 -7.14 4.78
N ARG A 88 -2.44 -6.67 4.26
CA ARG A 88 -2.39 -5.63 3.22
C ARG A 88 -3.17 -5.97 1.94
N ASP A 89 -3.16 -7.22 1.54
CA ASP A 89 -3.92 -7.71 0.39
C ASP A 89 -5.43 -7.64 0.62
N VAL A 90 -5.89 -7.97 1.84
CA VAL A 90 -7.30 -7.85 2.25
C VAL A 90 -7.72 -6.40 2.25
N ALA A 91 -6.96 -5.52 2.91
CA ALA A 91 -7.24 -4.08 2.97
C ALA A 91 -7.32 -3.48 1.56
N SER A 92 -6.35 -3.79 0.71
CA SER A 92 -6.26 -3.29 -0.67
C SER A 92 -7.44 -3.76 -1.53
N ARG A 93 -7.80 -5.03 -1.44
CA ARG A 93 -8.92 -5.61 -2.20
C ARG A 93 -10.25 -4.98 -1.78
N ARG A 94 -10.48 -4.83 -0.47
CA ARG A 94 -11.71 -4.20 0.04
C ARG A 94 -11.82 -2.73 -0.31
N ALA A 95 -10.72 -1.98 -0.20
CA ALA A 95 -10.70 -0.59 -0.64
C ALA A 95 -11.06 -0.47 -2.12
N ARG A 96 -10.46 -1.30 -2.97
CA ARG A 96 -10.75 -1.33 -4.40
C ARG A 96 -12.21 -1.67 -4.69
N GLU A 97 -12.75 -2.74 -4.11
CA GLU A 97 -14.14 -3.17 -4.30
C GLU A 97 -15.16 -2.07 -3.95
N ILE A 98 -14.91 -1.32 -2.88
CA ILE A 98 -15.79 -0.23 -2.45
C ILE A 98 -15.65 0.98 -3.38
N CYS A 99 -14.43 1.30 -3.81
CA CYS A 99 -14.22 2.35 -4.79
C CYS A 99 -14.90 2.04 -6.14
N GLU A 100 -14.85 0.79 -6.60
CA GLU A 100 -15.53 0.34 -7.83
C GLU A 100 -17.06 0.43 -7.75
N LYS A 101 -17.62 0.45 -6.53
CA LYS A 101 -19.07 0.70 -6.28
C LYS A 101 -19.43 2.19 -6.27
N GLY A 102 -18.48 3.10 -6.51
CA GLY A 102 -18.70 4.54 -6.57
C GLY A 102 -18.54 5.28 -5.25
N PHE A 103 -18.11 4.63 -4.17
CA PHE A 103 -17.88 5.30 -2.88
C PHE A 103 -16.49 5.91 -2.75
N GLY A 104 -15.59 5.63 -3.71
CA GLY A 104 -14.22 6.09 -3.68
C GLY A 104 -14.09 7.61 -3.79
N ILE A 105 -13.02 8.14 -3.21
CA ILE A 105 -12.73 9.57 -3.16
C ILE A 105 -11.50 9.93 -4.00
N GLY A 106 -11.29 11.24 -4.18
CA GLY A 106 -10.13 11.77 -4.88
C GLY A 106 -10.17 11.55 -6.38
N PHE A 107 -9.02 11.74 -7.03
CA PHE A 107 -8.92 11.67 -8.48
C PHE A 107 -9.31 10.28 -9.03
N GLY A 108 -10.33 10.25 -9.85
CA GLY A 108 -10.87 9.02 -10.45
C GLY A 108 -11.62 8.11 -9.47
N GLY A 109 -11.98 8.57 -8.26
CA GLY A 109 -12.78 7.81 -7.31
C GLY A 109 -12.10 6.53 -6.81
N LYS A 110 -10.75 6.52 -6.71
CA LYS A 110 -9.97 5.30 -6.37
C LYS A 110 -9.42 5.31 -4.95
N GLY A 111 -9.54 6.43 -4.24
CA GLY A 111 -8.98 6.62 -2.91
C GLY A 111 -9.95 6.31 -1.79
N VAL A 112 -9.39 6.15 -0.60
CA VAL A 112 -10.09 6.07 0.68
C VAL A 112 -9.42 7.04 1.66
N TYR A 113 -10.12 7.44 2.72
CA TYR A 113 -9.53 8.26 3.77
C TYR A 113 -8.76 7.40 4.78
N LEU A 114 -7.63 7.91 5.25
CA LEU A 114 -6.89 7.46 6.44
C LEU A 114 -6.85 8.63 7.43
N ASP A 115 -7.53 8.50 8.55
CA ASP A 115 -7.77 9.56 9.52
C ASP A 115 -7.01 9.30 10.82
N LEU A 116 -6.17 10.25 11.23
CA LEU A 116 -5.39 10.20 12.48
C LEU A 116 -6.05 10.99 13.63
N GLN A 117 -7.21 11.62 13.40
CA GLN A 117 -7.82 12.53 14.37
C GLN A 117 -8.12 11.86 15.72
N ASP A 118 -8.58 10.62 15.73
CA ASP A 118 -8.89 9.91 16.97
C ASP A 118 -7.64 9.65 17.80
N SER A 119 -6.54 9.26 17.16
CA SER A 119 -5.25 9.07 17.82
C SER A 119 -4.62 10.40 18.26
N ILE A 120 -4.78 11.45 17.47
CA ILE A 120 -4.34 12.80 17.88
C ILE A 120 -5.11 13.28 19.12
N LYS A 121 -6.42 13.06 19.19
CA LYS A 121 -7.25 13.39 20.37
C LYS A 121 -6.86 12.57 21.60
N LYS A 122 -6.55 11.29 21.41
CA LYS A 122 -6.22 10.35 22.49
C LYS A 122 -4.81 10.55 23.02
N ASP A 123 -3.81 10.54 22.14
CA ASP A 123 -2.39 10.47 22.51
C ASP A 123 -1.68 11.84 22.41
N GLY A 124 -2.31 12.79 21.74
CA GLY A 124 -1.80 14.12 21.50
C GLY A 124 -0.98 14.26 20.21
N LEU A 125 -1.07 15.42 19.58
CA LEU A 125 -0.38 15.74 18.32
C LEU A 125 1.14 15.54 18.40
N LYS A 126 1.76 15.88 19.54
CA LYS A 126 3.21 15.74 19.73
C LYS A 126 3.67 14.29 19.61
N VAL A 127 2.90 13.34 20.15
CA VAL A 127 3.19 11.91 20.09
C VAL A 127 3.07 11.39 18.64
N ILE A 128 1.99 11.77 17.95
CA ILE A 128 1.77 11.38 16.55
C ILE A 128 2.86 11.95 15.64
N LYS A 129 3.27 13.21 15.83
CA LYS A 129 4.39 13.80 15.09
C LYS A 129 5.73 13.14 15.42
N ALA A 130 5.96 12.69 16.64
CA ALA A 130 7.17 11.95 16.98
C ALA A 130 7.23 10.57 16.28
N LYS A 131 6.07 9.90 16.12
CA LYS A 131 5.98 8.61 15.41
C LYS A 131 6.08 8.74 13.88
N TYR A 132 5.42 9.73 13.29
CA TYR A 132 5.14 9.79 11.86
C TYR A 132 5.55 11.10 11.19
N GLY A 133 6.25 12.02 11.88
CA GLY A 133 6.52 13.36 11.39
C GLY A 133 7.05 13.42 9.96
N ASN A 134 8.05 12.61 9.64
CA ASN A 134 8.62 12.54 8.29
C ASN A 134 7.58 12.12 7.22
N LEU A 135 6.66 11.20 7.57
CA LEU A 135 5.62 10.74 6.66
C LEU A 135 4.55 11.81 6.45
N LEU A 136 4.17 12.49 7.54
CA LEU A 136 3.19 13.58 7.51
C LEU A 136 3.70 14.76 6.68
N GLU A 137 4.95 15.17 6.89
CA GLU A 137 5.60 16.21 6.09
C GLU A 137 5.73 15.83 4.61
N MET A 138 6.07 14.57 4.34
CA MET A 138 6.15 14.08 2.96
C MET A 138 4.78 14.15 2.28
N TYR A 139 3.71 13.73 2.97
CA TYR A 139 2.36 13.81 2.45
C TYR A 139 1.95 15.26 2.17
N GLU A 140 2.15 16.15 3.12
CA GLU A 140 1.83 17.58 2.99
C GLU A 140 2.55 18.23 1.80
N ARG A 141 3.83 17.91 1.60
CA ARG A 141 4.62 18.42 0.45
C ARG A 141 4.09 17.94 -0.89
N ILE A 142 3.54 16.71 -0.96
CA ILE A 142 3.06 16.10 -2.21
C ILE A 142 1.62 16.53 -2.52
N VAL A 143 0.77 16.55 -1.52
CA VAL A 143 -0.68 16.76 -1.67
C VAL A 143 -1.08 18.20 -1.41
N GLY A 144 -0.33 18.93 -0.58
CA GLY A 144 -0.63 20.30 -0.16
C GLY A 144 -1.64 20.38 0.98
N GLU A 145 -2.01 19.26 1.60
CA GLU A 145 -2.97 19.19 2.71
C GLU A 145 -2.25 18.75 3.99
N ASP A 146 -2.50 19.43 5.13
CA ASP A 146 -1.95 19.06 6.43
C ASP A 146 -2.67 17.80 6.99
N PRO A 147 -2.02 16.64 7.03
CA PRO A 147 -2.65 15.38 7.44
C PRO A 147 -2.96 15.32 8.94
N THR A 148 -2.52 16.31 9.70
CA THR A 148 -2.90 16.44 11.12
C THR A 148 -4.23 17.16 11.32
N LYS A 149 -4.77 17.78 10.28
CA LYS A 149 -6.05 18.46 10.28
C LYS A 149 -7.09 17.77 9.42
N VAL A 150 -6.67 17.34 8.21
CA VAL A 150 -7.54 16.72 7.20
C VAL A 150 -7.15 15.26 7.04
N PRO A 151 -8.09 14.31 6.93
CA PRO A 151 -7.78 12.91 6.65
C PRO A 151 -6.97 12.74 5.37
N MET A 152 -5.92 11.90 5.43
CA MET A 152 -5.12 11.60 4.26
C MET A 152 -5.92 10.80 3.23
N LYS A 153 -5.72 11.11 1.96
CA LYS A 153 -6.23 10.32 0.84
C LYS A 153 -5.19 9.25 0.50
N ILE A 154 -5.59 7.99 0.55
CA ILE A 154 -4.73 6.86 0.21
C ILE A 154 -5.45 5.95 -0.79
N TYR A 155 -4.71 5.14 -1.54
CA TYR A 155 -5.30 4.15 -2.44
C TYR A 155 -4.42 2.91 -2.59
N PRO A 156 -5.00 1.74 -2.92
CA PRO A 156 -4.22 0.55 -3.18
C PRO A 156 -3.56 0.63 -4.56
N ALA A 157 -2.24 0.43 -4.60
CA ALA A 157 -1.50 0.44 -5.85
C ALA A 157 -0.42 -0.66 -5.89
N PRO A 158 -0.01 -1.10 -7.09
CA PRO A 158 1.08 -2.04 -7.23
C PRO A 158 2.37 -1.48 -6.62
N HIS A 159 2.96 -2.23 -5.70
CA HIS A 159 4.22 -1.89 -5.05
C HIS A 159 5.39 -2.38 -5.90
N TYR A 160 5.49 -3.69 -6.06
CA TYR A 160 6.52 -4.32 -6.87
C TYR A 160 6.14 -5.76 -7.24
N THR A 161 6.87 -6.34 -8.17
CA THR A 161 6.75 -7.75 -8.50
C THR A 161 7.58 -8.57 -7.52
N MET A 162 6.93 -9.48 -6.77
CA MET A 162 7.58 -10.33 -5.76
C MET A 162 8.38 -11.45 -6.40
N GLY A 163 8.07 -11.84 -7.63
CA GLY A 163 8.85 -12.75 -8.43
C GLY A 163 10.15 -12.11 -8.91
N GLY A 164 11.08 -12.95 -9.35
CA GLY A 164 12.37 -12.54 -9.85
C GLY A 164 13.05 -13.67 -10.59
N LEU A 165 14.36 -13.61 -10.74
CA LEU A 165 15.12 -14.71 -11.31
C LEU A 165 15.12 -15.90 -10.35
N TRP A 166 14.98 -17.08 -10.94
CA TRP A 166 15.12 -18.32 -10.20
C TRP A 166 16.59 -18.55 -9.81
N VAL A 167 16.80 -19.06 -8.60
CA VAL A 167 18.11 -19.48 -8.11
C VAL A 167 18.01 -20.77 -7.30
N ASP A 168 19.13 -21.45 -7.19
CA ASP A 168 19.32 -22.56 -6.26
C ASP A 168 19.63 -22.05 -4.83
N TYR A 169 19.91 -22.98 -3.94
CA TYR A 169 20.25 -22.66 -2.54
C TYR A 169 21.52 -21.81 -2.39
N ASN A 170 22.44 -21.88 -3.36
CA ASN A 170 23.67 -21.09 -3.40
C ASN A 170 23.50 -19.72 -4.08
N LEU A 171 22.27 -19.32 -4.37
CA LEU A 171 21.93 -18.08 -5.07
C LEU A 171 22.39 -18.05 -6.54
N MET A 172 22.72 -19.19 -7.13
CA MET A 172 23.10 -19.30 -8.53
C MET A 172 21.86 -19.59 -9.37
N SER A 173 21.73 -18.90 -10.51
CA SER A 173 20.66 -19.13 -11.49
C SER A 173 20.87 -20.46 -12.24
N ASN A 174 19.97 -20.78 -13.16
CA ASN A 174 20.17 -21.89 -14.10
C ASN A 174 21.28 -21.62 -15.15
N ILE A 175 21.90 -20.46 -15.12
CA ILE A 175 23.08 -20.12 -15.94
C ILE A 175 24.30 -20.20 -15.03
N ASP A 176 25.26 -21.03 -15.39
CA ASP A 176 26.50 -21.21 -14.63
C ASP A 176 27.24 -19.89 -14.43
N GLY A 177 27.64 -19.62 -13.18
CA GLY A 177 28.35 -18.41 -12.78
C GLY A 177 27.49 -17.16 -12.67
N LEU A 178 26.17 -17.22 -12.93
CA LEU A 178 25.26 -16.10 -12.72
C LEU A 178 24.57 -16.21 -11.37
N PHE A 179 25.07 -15.42 -10.41
CA PHE A 179 24.46 -15.30 -9.08
C PHE A 179 23.50 -14.12 -9.04
N VAL A 180 22.40 -14.29 -8.28
CA VAL A 180 21.34 -13.28 -8.17
C VAL A 180 21.18 -12.89 -6.72
N LEU A 181 21.20 -11.58 -6.44
CA LEU A 181 21.12 -11.03 -5.09
C LEU A 181 20.07 -9.92 -5.01
N GLY A 182 19.60 -9.67 -3.78
CA GLY A 182 18.67 -8.57 -3.50
C GLY A 182 17.31 -8.72 -4.20
N GLU A 183 16.73 -7.60 -4.61
CA GLU A 183 15.38 -7.54 -5.20
C GLU A 183 15.27 -8.21 -6.59
N ALA A 184 16.39 -8.53 -7.24
CA ALA A 184 16.40 -9.26 -8.49
C ALA A 184 16.03 -10.75 -8.32
N LEU A 185 16.17 -11.25 -7.13
CA LEU A 185 15.84 -12.60 -6.72
C LEU A 185 14.34 -12.71 -6.40
N SER A 186 13.72 -13.85 -6.71
CA SER A 186 12.36 -14.11 -6.25
C SER A 186 12.33 -14.24 -4.73
N LEU A 187 11.77 -13.22 -4.04
CA LEU A 187 11.71 -13.17 -2.58
C LEU A 187 10.88 -14.31 -1.98
N ILE A 188 9.88 -14.82 -2.71
CA ILE A 188 9.07 -15.96 -2.27
C ILE A 188 9.93 -17.24 -2.19
N HIS A 189 10.95 -17.34 -3.01
CA HIS A 189 11.84 -18.50 -3.05
C HIS A 189 12.76 -18.58 -1.82
N ILE A 190 13.09 -17.46 -1.22
CA ILE A 190 13.97 -17.39 -0.01
C ILE A 190 13.16 -17.48 1.27
N SER A 191 11.93 -16.98 1.28
CA SER A 191 11.12 -16.86 2.50
C SER A 191 10.33 -18.13 2.83
N GLU A 192 10.21 -19.06 1.92
CA GLU A 192 9.66 -20.40 2.22
C GLU A 192 10.80 -21.34 2.55
N PRO A 193 10.83 -21.93 3.79
CA PRO A 193 11.70 -23.05 4.03
C PRO A 193 11.30 -24.16 3.07
N THR A 194 12.16 -24.46 2.12
CA THR A 194 12.01 -25.60 1.23
C THR A 194 11.77 -26.83 2.08
N ARG A 195 10.54 -27.32 2.15
CA ARG A 195 10.28 -28.70 2.54
C ARG A 195 10.94 -29.56 1.48
N GLN A 196 12.17 -29.95 1.75
CA GLN A 196 12.77 -31.04 1.02
C GLN A 196 11.94 -32.28 1.32
N HIS A 197 11.16 -32.70 0.34
CA HIS A 197 10.66 -34.07 0.32
C HIS A 197 11.85 -34.97 0.00
N HIS A 198 12.37 -35.62 1.04
CA HIS A 198 13.18 -36.81 0.89
C HIS A 198 12.33 -37.99 0.50
#